data_21c5bcdd6e6f727adbe78236d5303689
#
_entry.id   21c5bcdd6e6f727adbe78236d5303689
#
_cell.length_a   1.000
_cell.length_b   1.000
_cell.length_c   1.000
_cell.angle_alpha   90.00
_cell.angle_beta   90.00
_cell.angle_gamma   90.00
#
_symmetry.space_group_name_H-M   'P 1'
#
loop_
_entity.id
_entity.type
_entity.pdbx_description
1 polymer ?
#
loop_
_entity_poly.entity_id
_entity_poly.type
_entity_poly.pdbx_seq_one_letter_code
_entity_poly.pdbx_strand_id
1 'polypeptide(L)'
;MDKNTFLLQDTEAFMRGELDNVTVAGGSIVLDLVQGSYVPYGCYTSAPIPMPLFDALWPSWNAATPPGTAVETQVRVLVDGNWTAWMAFGKWSLYLKREGTAPRERGPLQLTPDCLLLDSKCATQVQLRIYLYSKNEKATPAVHLLGATVRMVDVIPSSGRPVNRTLHLMPYLQKRRAPVLAPWMDLAISLVSLTNRWGADILPEEFAQALRDWRKPDGCDCRNLGFAAAAAGSWGFPAWLCWGGLNILRDEMRKGYGAVVALQATPSEKEHGLPDRRFAAVRGFVAGASAPQVLLCDPWADGTDFDAETAMPLDDFLVAWDNVALLMRRRLEEQPAWAPTHGSAWIRPVGTDAPGIYRLYVNGEEHPIPDDFCALGGLLAWTTLDDHPHATTAHRSFHFVEPEAGGIRLESGETPCKYTVYLIDTSGCMLVGDVTV
;
A
#
# COMPACT_ATOMS: atom_id res chain seq x y z
N MET A 1 -12.27 -19.15 -2.73
CA MET A 1 -12.38 -17.88 -2.02
C MET A 1 -13.37 -18.08 -0.88
N ASP A 2 -13.07 -17.54 0.28
CA ASP A 2 -14.00 -17.63 1.42
C ASP A 2 -15.27 -16.83 1.09
N LYS A 3 -16.41 -17.28 1.64
CA LYS A 3 -17.72 -16.68 1.33
C LYS A 3 -17.85 -15.20 1.74
N ASN A 4 -16.90 -14.71 2.56
CA ASN A 4 -16.88 -13.36 3.10
C ASN A 4 -15.89 -12.41 2.42
N THR A 5 -15.22 -12.85 1.36
CA THR A 5 -14.31 -12.02 0.54
C THR A 5 -14.70 -12.16 -0.92
N PHE A 6 -14.85 -11.03 -1.60
CA PHE A 6 -15.04 -11.03 -3.04
C PHE A 6 -14.10 -10.05 -3.73
N LEU A 7 -13.72 -10.36 -4.96
CA LEU A 7 -12.82 -9.55 -5.78
C LEU A 7 -13.38 -9.44 -7.20
N LEU A 8 -13.39 -8.22 -7.73
CA LEU A 8 -13.60 -7.90 -9.13
C LEU A 8 -12.21 -7.62 -9.72
N GLN A 9 -11.76 -8.44 -10.66
CA GLN A 9 -10.38 -8.37 -11.16
C GLN A 9 -10.22 -8.80 -12.63
N ASP A 10 -11.33 -8.90 -13.36
CA ASP A 10 -11.34 -9.24 -14.77
C ASP A 10 -12.44 -8.50 -15.52
N THR A 11 -12.38 -8.55 -16.84
CA THR A 11 -13.32 -7.87 -17.73
C THR A 11 -14.77 -8.29 -17.46
N GLU A 12 -15.04 -9.58 -17.26
CA GLU A 12 -16.39 -10.08 -17.07
C GLU A 12 -17.00 -9.56 -15.76
N ALA A 13 -16.20 -9.57 -14.69
CA ALA A 13 -16.62 -9.06 -13.38
C ALA A 13 -16.91 -7.56 -13.41
N PHE A 14 -16.05 -6.77 -14.07
CA PHE A 14 -16.24 -5.32 -14.18
C PHE A 14 -17.43 -4.95 -15.09
N MET A 15 -17.66 -5.68 -16.17
CA MET A 15 -18.78 -5.41 -17.10
C MET A 15 -20.17 -5.65 -16.49
N ARG A 16 -20.25 -6.24 -15.30
CA ARG A 16 -21.52 -6.41 -14.55
C ARG A 16 -21.92 -5.16 -13.77
N GLY A 17 -21.05 -4.17 -13.66
CA GLY A 17 -21.31 -2.90 -12.98
C GLY A 17 -21.76 -1.79 -13.91
N GLU A 18 -22.01 -0.63 -13.34
CA GLU A 18 -22.36 0.59 -14.07
C GLU A 18 -21.07 1.37 -14.40
N LEU A 19 -20.95 1.79 -15.65
CA LEU A 19 -19.83 2.53 -16.20
C LEU A 19 -20.32 3.94 -16.55
N ASP A 20 -19.72 4.96 -15.91
CA ASP A 20 -20.01 6.38 -16.17
C ASP A 20 -18.70 7.10 -16.48
N ASN A 21 -18.48 7.48 -17.73
CA ASN A 21 -17.23 8.04 -18.26
C ASN A 21 -16.00 7.14 -18.02
N VAL A 22 -16.21 5.85 -17.94
CA VAL A 22 -15.17 4.82 -17.82
C VAL A 22 -15.49 3.64 -18.72
N THR A 23 -14.47 2.95 -19.16
CA THR A 23 -14.58 1.71 -19.93
C THR A 23 -13.71 0.62 -19.33
N VAL A 24 -13.95 -0.65 -19.74
CA VAL A 24 -13.10 -1.77 -19.37
C VAL A 24 -12.17 -2.09 -20.55
N ALA A 25 -10.89 -1.89 -20.36
CA ALA A 25 -9.86 -2.15 -21.35
C ALA A 25 -8.71 -2.96 -20.74
N GLY A 26 -8.28 -4.02 -21.40
CA GLY A 26 -7.17 -4.86 -20.94
C GLY A 26 -7.39 -5.47 -19.54
N GLY A 27 -8.64 -5.79 -19.17
CA GLY A 27 -8.97 -6.30 -17.84
C GLY A 27 -9.02 -5.25 -16.72
N SER A 28 -8.96 -3.97 -17.06
CA SER A 28 -8.92 -2.86 -16.11
C SER A 28 -9.99 -1.82 -16.41
N ILE A 29 -10.45 -1.12 -15.38
CA ILE A 29 -11.31 0.05 -15.54
C ILE A 29 -10.40 1.26 -15.80
N VAL A 30 -10.67 1.97 -16.88
CA VAL A 30 -9.95 3.18 -17.30
C VAL A 30 -10.95 4.28 -17.67
N LEU A 31 -10.51 5.55 -17.71
CA LEU A 31 -11.35 6.65 -18.19
C LEU A 31 -11.66 6.49 -19.69
N ASP A 32 -12.82 6.96 -20.10
CA ASP A 32 -13.19 7.00 -21.51
C ASP A 32 -12.26 7.92 -22.31
N LEU A 33 -11.98 7.49 -23.55
CA LEU A 33 -11.19 8.25 -24.50
C LEU A 33 -12.12 8.91 -25.53
N VAL A 34 -12.23 10.24 -25.47
CA VAL A 34 -13.07 11.03 -26.37
C VAL A 34 -12.18 11.90 -27.25
N GLN A 35 -12.27 11.72 -28.58
CA GLN A 35 -11.47 12.48 -29.57
C GLN A 35 -9.95 12.44 -29.31
N GLY A 36 -9.42 11.34 -28.75
CA GLY A 36 -8.01 11.18 -28.47
C GLY A 36 -7.53 11.75 -27.13
N SER A 37 -8.45 12.25 -26.30
CA SER A 37 -8.17 12.74 -24.94
C SER A 37 -9.00 11.97 -23.91
N TYR A 38 -8.41 11.64 -22.76
CA TYR A 38 -9.15 11.05 -21.66
C TYR A 38 -10.04 12.09 -21.00
N VAL A 39 -11.24 11.67 -20.63
CA VAL A 39 -12.14 12.53 -19.83
C VAL A 39 -11.51 12.79 -18.44
N PRO A 40 -11.79 13.97 -17.81
CA PRO A 40 -11.12 14.36 -16.56
C PRO A 40 -11.54 13.54 -15.35
N TYR A 41 -12.72 12.91 -15.40
CA TYR A 41 -13.20 12.02 -14.33
C TYR A 41 -14.22 11.03 -14.86
N GLY A 42 -14.34 9.91 -14.15
CA GLY A 42 -15.34 8.90 -14.39
C GLY A 42 -15.60 8.08 -13.14
N CYS A 43 -16.61 7.24 -13.19
CA CYS A 43 -17.04 6.44 -12.05
C CYS A 43 -17.47 5.05 -12.47
N TYR A 44 -16.96 4.06 -11.76
CA TYR A 44 -17.45 2.69 -11.80
C TYR A 44 -18.25 2.40 -10.53
N THR A 45 -19.43 1.76 -10.68
CA THR A 45 -20.21 1.26 -9.54
C THR A 45 -20.51 -0.23 -9.76
N SER A 46 -20.11 -1.08 -8.81
CA SER A 46 -20.36 -2.51 -8.90
C SER A 46 -21.88 -2.82 -8.83
N ALA A 47 -22.29 -3.96 -9.36
CA ALA A 47 -23.59 -4.52 -8.99
C ALA A 47 -23.65 -4.77 -7.47
N PRO A 48 -24.83 -4.78 -6.85
CA PRO A 48 -24.99 -5.21 -5.47
C PRO A 48 -24.46 -6.64 -5.25
N ILE A 49 -23.63 -6.80 -4.22
CA ILE A 49 -22.96 -8.06 -3.94
C ILE A 49 -23.52 -8.64 -2.64
N PRO A 50 -24.25 -9.76 -2.71
CA PRO A 50 -24.72 -10.46 -1.51
C PRO A 50 -23.54 -10.98 -0.69
N MET A 51 -23.57 -10.73 0.61
CA MET A 51 -22.56 -11.18 1.58
C MET A 51 -23.26 -11.93 2.72
N PRO A 52 -22.56 -12.83 3.44
CA PRO A 52 -23.02 -13.31 4.73
C PRO A 52 -23.33 -12.14 5.66
N LEU A 53 -24.17 -12.33 6.67
CA LEU A 53 -24.46 -11.29 7.66
C LEU A 53 -23.15 -10.80 8.31
N PHE A 54 -22.91 -9.49 8.30
CA PHE A 54 -21.66 -8.90 8.76
C PHE A 54 -21.84 -7.58 9.50
N ASP A 55 -20.84 -7.24 10.33
CA ASP A 55 -20.78 -6.02 11.13
C ASP A 55 -19.51 -5.18 10.91
N ALA A 56 -18.59 -5.65 10.06
CA ALA A 56 -17.40 -4.89 9.65
C ALA A 56 -17.00 -5.20 8.21
N LEU A 57 -16.42 -4.20 7.52
CA LEU A 57 -15.99 -4.32 6.13
C LEU A 57 -14.66 -3.60 5.90
N TRP A 58 -13.75 -4.26 5.18
CA TRP A 58 -12.48 -3.72 4.69
C TRP A 58 -12.47 -3.75 3.15
N PRO A 59 -12.43 -2.59 2.48
CA PRO A 59 -12.30 -2.55 1.02
C PRO A 59 -10.85 -2.75 0.60
N SER A 60 -10.69 -3.18 -0.65
CA SER A 60 -9.38 -3.31 -1.30
C SER A 60 -9.48 -2.84 -2.74
N TRP A 61 -8.44 -2.15 -3.21
CA TRP A 61 -8.32 -1.78 -4.62
C TRP A 61 -6.86 -1.84 -5.05
N ASN A 62 -6.64 -2.18 -6.33
CA ASN A 62 -5.32 -2.06 -6.96
C ASN A 62 -5.47 -1.18 -8.18
N ALA A 63 -4.67 -0.15 -8.27
CA ALA A 63 -4.73 0.80 -9.37
C ALA A 63 -3.35 1.32 -9.75
N ALA A 64 -3.04 1.31 -11.04
CA ALA A 64 -1.97 2.12 -11.57
C ALA A 64 -2.47 3.57 -11.69
N THR A 65 -1.72 4.51 -11.13
CA THR A 65 -2.06 5.94 -11.16
C THR A 65 -0.87 6.73 -11.73
N PRO A 66 -0.75 6.85 -13.06
CA PRO A 66 0.28 7.69 -13.68
C PRO A 66 0.26 9.13 -13.15
N PRO A 67 1.35 9.90 -13.34
CA PRO A 67 1.40 11.29 -12.89
C PRO A 67 0.17 12.09 -13.30
N GLY A 68 -0.39 12.85 -12.37
CA GLY A 68 -1.61 13.64 -12.57
C GLY A 68 -2.92 12.87 -12.43
N THR A 69 -2.89 11.59 -12.08
CA THR A 69 -4.08 10.76 -11.92
C THR A 69 -4.27 10.27 -10.49
N ALA A 70 -5.52 10.00 -10.12
CA ALA A 70 -5.88 9.47 -8.80
C ALA A 70 -7.15 8.61 -8.86
N VAL A 71 -7.38 7.82 -7.82
CA VAL A 71 -8.62 7.08 -7.62
C VAL A 71 -9.20 7.34 -6.22
N GLU A 72 -10.51 7.19 -6.06
CA GLU A 72 -11.19 7.29 -4.77
C GLU A 72 -12.19 6.14 -4.63
N THR A 73 -11.98 5.28 -3.65
CA THR A 73 -12.86 4.13 -3.38
C THR A 73 -13.91 4.48 -2.35
N GLN A 74 -15.15 4.13 -2.65
CA GLN A 74 -16.30 4.30 -1.76
C GLN A 74 -17.06 2.97 -1.61
N VAL A 75 -17.69 2.80 -0.46
CA VAL A 75 -18.58 1.67 -0.20
C VAL A 75 -19.93 2.15 0.32
N ARG A 76 -20.97 1.35 0.08
CA ARG A 76 -22.24 1.40 0.82
C ARG A 76 -22.70 -0.01 1.13
N VAL A 77 -23.50 -0.15 2.16
CA VAL A 77 -23.98 -1.44 2.65
C VAL A 77 -25.48 -1.43 2.82
N LEU A 78 -26.12 -2.59 2.69
CA LEU A 78 -27.57 -2.75 2.88
C LEU A 78 -27.85 -3.16 4.32
N VAL A 79 -28.47 -2.26 5.10
CA VAL A 79 -28.85 -2.44 6.50
C VAL A 79 -30.35 -2.33 6.64
N ASP A 80 -31.00 -3.30 7.24
CA ASP A 80 -32.47 -3.32 7.45
C ASP A 80 -33.26 -3.02 6.13
N GLY A 81 -32.78 -3.55 5.01
CA GLY A 81 -33.41 -3.36 3.69
C GLY A 81 -33.16 -2.02 3.01
N ASN A 82 -32.36 -1.14 3.61
CA ASN A 82 -32.04 0.19 3.08
C ASN A 82 -30.54 0.35 2.81
N TRP A 83 -30.19 0.96 1.67
CA TRP A 83 -28.82 1.32 1.38
C TRP A 83 -28.37 2.51 2.25
N THR A 84 -27.21 2.37 2.84
CA THR A 84 -26.55 3.50 3.51
C THR A 84 -26.09 4.55 2.51
N ALA A 85 -25.71 5.73 2.99
CA ALA A 85 -24.96 6.66 2.18
C ALA A 85 -23.59 6.08 1.80
N TRP A 86 -23.00 6.56 0.71
CA TRP A 86 -21.65 6.23 0.31
C TRP A 86 -20.63 6.73 1.32
N MET A 87 -19.68 5.86 1.69
CA MET A 87 -18.60 6.12 2.61
C MET A 87 -17.27 6.03 1.86
N ALA A 88 -16.52 7.14 1.80
CA ALA A 88 -15.26 7.21 1.09
C ALA A 88 -14.09 6.73 1.96
N PHE A 89 -13.20 5.92 1.40
CA PHE A 89 -11.97 5.42 2.04
C PHE A 89 -10.72 6.23 1.68
N GLY A 90 -10.93 7.39 1.09
CA GLY A 90 -9.88 8.33 0.76
C GLY A 90 -9.47 8.29 -0.71
N LYS A 91 -8.71 9.31 -1.07
CA LYS A 91 -8.15 9.49 -2.41
C LYS A 91 -6.72 8.96 -2.43
N TRP A 92 -6.44 8.09 -3.36
CA TRP A 92 -5.13 7.47 -3.50
C TRP A 92 -4.51 7.73 -4.87
N SER A 93 -3.22 7.99 -4.87
CA SER A 93 -2.36 8.13 -6.05
C SER A 93 -0.93 7.82 -5.66
N LEU A 94 -0.14 7.27 -6.57
CA LEU A 94 1.30 7.09 -6.33
C LEU A 94 2.05 8.43 -6.35
N TYR A 95 1.62 9.37 -7.20
CA TYR A 95 2.34 10.64 -7.49
C TYR A 95 1.67 11.89 -6.92
N LEU A 96 0.38 11.84 -6.61
CA LEU A 96 -0.33 12.98 -6.02
C LEU A 96 -0.47 12.80 -4.51
N LYS A 97 -0.80 13.89 -3.84
CA LYS A 97 -1.11 13.92 -2.42
C LYS A 97 -2.23 12.93 -2.09
N ARG A 98 -1.95 12.01 -1.20
CA ARG A 98 -2.92 11.00 -0.73
C ARG A 98 -3.63 11.50 0.50
N GLU A 99 -4.92 11.34 0.53
CA GLU A 99 -5.74 11.73 1.66
C GLU A 99 -6.61 10.54 2.07
N GLY A 100 -6.23 9.87 3.14
CA GLY A 100 -7.01 8.82 3.77
C GLY A 100 -8.34 9.36 4.32
N THR A 101 -9.17 8.56 4.88
CA THR A 101 -10.42 8.98 5.51
C THR A 101 -10.18 9.40 6.96
N ALA A 102 -10.69 10.58 7.34
CA ALA A 102 -10.77 10.91 8.75
C ALA A 102 -11.80 10.00 9.44
N PRO A 103 -11.51 9.46 10.63
CA PRO A 103 -12.49 8.74 11.41
C PRO A 103 -13.74 9.57 11.61
N ARG A 104 -14.90 8.98 11.39
CA ARG A 104 -16.20 9.64 11.58
C ARG A 104 -17.29 8.64 11.88
N GLU A 105 -18.30 9.11 12.59
CA GLU A 105 -19.53 8.39 12.88
C GLU A 105 -20.69 8.99 12.10
N ARG A 106 -21.60 8.13 11.64
CA ARG A 106 -22.84 8.52 10.97
C ARG A 106 -23.94 7.53 11.29
N GLY A 107 -24.73 7.84 12.31
CA GLY A 107 -25.69 6.89 12.83
C GLY A 107 -24.99 5.62 13.34
N PRO A 108 -25.42 4.44 12.91
CA PRO A 108 -24.79 3.18 13.31
C PRO A 108 -23.48 2.87 12.58
N LEU A 109 -23.01 3.77 11.71
CA LEU A 109 -21.81 3.58 10.91
C LEU A 109 -20.64 4.31 11.54
N GLN A 110 -19.56 3.57 11.81
CA GLN A 110 -18.28 4.10 12.23
C GLN A 110 -17.24 3.83 11.16
N LEU A 111 -16.69 4.89 10.57
CA LEU A 111 -15.67 4.81 9.54
C LEU A 111 -14.30 5.08 10.16
N THR A 112 -13.40 4.12 9.98
CA THR A 112 -11.96 4.26 10.27
C THR A 112 -11.18 4.44 8.96
N PRO A 113 -9.87 4.72 8.98
CA PRO A 113 -9.09 4.87 7.75
C PRO A 113 -9.13 3.66 6.82
N ASP A 114 -9.32 2.45 7.33
CA ASP A 114 -9.26 1.21 6.58
C ASP A 114 -10.47 0.28 6.76
N CYS A 115 -11.45 0.65 7.61
CA CYS A 115 -12.58 -0.21 7.95
C CYS A 115 -13.88 0.58 8.11
N LEU A 116 -15.00 -0.01 7.70
CA LEU A 116 -16.35 0.40 8.06
C LEU A 116 -16.88 -0.57 9.12
N LEU A 117 -17.24 -0.05 10.29
CA LEU A 117 -17.87 -0.79 11.38
C LEU A 117 -19.35 -0.43 11.47
N LEU A 118 -20.18 -1.39 11.86
CA LEU A 118 -21.61 -1.20 12.11
C LEU A 118 -21.87 -1.43 13.60
N ASP A 119 -22.20 -0.35 14.31
CA ASP A 119 -22.55 -0.46 15.71
C ASP A 119 -23.99 -0.93 15.89
N SER A 120 -24.17 -2.04 16.60
CA SER A 120 -25.47 -2.64 16.94
C SER A 120 -26.35 -2.96 15.70
N LYS A 121 -25.77 -3.00 14.50
CA LYS A 121 -26.43 -3.31 13.24
C LYS A 121 -25.60 -4.29 12.43
N CYS A 122 -26.24 -4.93 11.46
CA CYS A 122 -25.61 -5.84 10.52
C CYS A 122 -26.06 -5.54 9.09
N ALA A 123 -25.20 -5.84 8.14
CA ALA A 123 -25.49 -5.69 6.73
C ALA A 123 -25.49 -7.05 6.00
N THR A 124 -26.13 -7.10 4.84
CA THR A 124 -26.29 -8.31 4.04
C THR A 124 -25.78 -8.17 2.61
N GLN A 125 -25.54 -6.94 2.16
CA GLN A 125 -25.02 -6.66 0.82
C GLN A 125 -24.02 -5.52 0.88
N VAL A 126 -23.09 -5.56 -0.07
CA VAL A 126 -22.09 -4.50 -0.31
C VAL A 126 -22.23 -3.99 -1.73
N GLN A 127 -22.02 -2.71 -1.93
CA GLN A 127 -21.80 -2.14 -3.25
C GLN A 127 -20.54 -1.25 -3.19
N LEU A 128 -19.66 -1.45 -4.16
CA LEU A 128 -18.42 -0.70 -4.30
C LEU A 128 -18.53 0.32 -5.42
N ARG A 129 -17.90 1.45 -5.21
CA ARG A 129 -17.75 2.50 -6.22
C ARG A 129 -16.30 2.97 -6.23
N ILE A 130 -15.76 3.22 -7.41
CA ILE A 130 -14.46 3.86 -7.54
C ILE A 130 -14.54 4.99 -8.57
N TYR A 131 -14.10 6.18 -8.13
CA TYR A 131 -13.90 7.31 -9.01
C TYR A 131 -12.48 7.30 -9.56
N LEU A 132 -12.35 7.64 -10.82
CA LEU A 132 -11.09 7.84 -11.52
C LEU A 132 -10.97 9.32 -11.87
N TYR A 133 -9.82 9.91 -11.59
CA TYR A 133 -9.54 11.33 -11.87
C TYR A 133 -8.27 11.46 -12.68
N SER A 134 -8.27 12.36 -13.67
CA SER A 134 -7.10 12.79 -14.40
C SER A 134 -7.06 14.30 -14.58
N LYS A 135 -5.92 14.90 -14.27
CA LYS A 135 -5.58 16.28 -14.66
C LYS A 135 -4.84 16.31 -16.01
N ASN A 136 -4.52 15.15 -16.57
CA ASN A 136 -3.76 14.99 -17.80
C ASN A 136 -4.60 14.21 -18.82
N GLU A 137 -5.03 14.89 -19.87
CA GLU A 137 -5.82 14.29 -20.96
C GLU A 137 -5.15 13.11 -21.69
N LYS A 138 -3.85 12.92 -21.51
CA LYS A 138 -3.07 11.82 -22.11
C LYS A 138 -2.82 10.67 -21.16
N ALA A 139 -3.30 10.76 -19.92
CA ALA A 139 -3.11 9.75 -18.90
C ALA A 139 -4.43 9.35 -18.26
N THR A 140 -4.58 8.08 -17.93
CA THR A 140 -5.71 7.53 -17.19
C THR A 140 -5.21 6.67 -16.04
N PRO A 141 -5.84 6.69 -14.86
CA PRO A 141 -5.62 5.63 -13.91
C PRO A 141 -6.22 4.33 -14.45
N ALA A 142 -5.66 3.19 -14.06
CA ALA A 142 -6.16 1.87 -14.45
C ALA A 142 -6.42 1.05 -13.17
N VAL A 143 -7.68 0.69 -12.93
CA VAL A 143 -8.08 -0.13 -11.76
C VAL A 143 -8.11 -1.59 -12.16
N HIS A 144 -7.22 -2.39 -11.55
CA HIS A 144 -7.04 -3.82 -11.86
C HIS A 144 -7.79 -4.74 -10.90
N LEU A 145 -8.09 -4.25 -9.69
CA LEU A 145 -8.80 -5.00 -8.67
C LEU A 145 -9.66 -4.04 -7.83
N LEU A 146 -10.88 -4.45 -7.56
CA LEU A 146 -11.77 -3.81 -6.60
C LEU A 146 -12.46 -4.91 -5.80
N GLY A 147 -12.41 -4.85 -4.47
CA GLY A 147 -12.98 -5.90 -3.64
C GLY A 147 -13.25 -5.47 -2.22
N ALA A 148 -13.81 -6.37 -1.45
CA ALA A 148 -13.97 -6.21 -0.01
C ALA A 148 -13.97 -7.56 0.70
N THR A 149 -13.60 -7.52 1.97
CA THR A 149 -13.81 -8.59 2.93
C THR A 149 -14.67 -8.10 4.08
N VAL A 150 -15.45 -9.01 4.67
CA VAL A 150 -16.37 -8.68 5.77
C VAL A 150 -16.12 -9.57 6.98
N ARG A 151 -16.35 -9.02 8.18
CA ARG A 151 -16.41 -9.78 9.41
C ARG A 151 -17.82 -10.36 9.57
N MET A 152 -17.92 -11.68 9.52
CA MET A 152 -19.20 -12.37 9.66
C MET A 152 -19.66 -12.34 11.13
N VAL A 153 -20.94 -12.04 11.32
CA VAL A 153 -21.58 -12.09 12.64
C VAL A 153 -21.73 -13.54 13.08
N ASP A 154 -21.58 -13.80 14.37
CA ASP A 154 -21.71 -15.13 15.00
C ASP A 154 -20.75 -16.20 14.46
N VAL A 155 -19.67 -15.78 13.81
CA VAL A 155 -18.62 -16.67 13.31
C VAL A 155 -17.34 -16.46 14.11
N ILE A 156 -16.92 -17.48 14.82
CA ILE A 156 -15.60 -17.50 15.45
C ILE A 156 -14.58 -17.95 14.40
N PRO A 157 -13.56 -17.14 14.10
CA PRO A 157 -12.51 -17.51 13.18
C PRO A 157 -11.85 -18.83 13.62
N SER A 158 -11.61 -19.72 12.65
CA SER A 158 -11.02 -21.04 12.93
C SER A 158 -9.60 -20.90 13.48
N SER A 159 -9.34 -21.44 14.64
CA SER A 159 -7.98 -21.58 15.17
C SER A 159 -7.14 -22.61 14.42
N GLY A 160 -7.77 -23.57 13.71
CA GLY A 160 -7.13 -24.51 12.80
C GLY A 160 -5.87 -25.20 13.36
N ARG A 161 -5.31 -26.10 12.57
CA ARG A 161 -3.97 -26.63 12.86
C ARG A 161 -2.94 -25.94 11.98
N PRO A 162 -1.81 -25.44 12.52
CA PRO A 162 -0.75 -24.88 11.72
C PRO A 162 -0.15 -25.94 10.79
N VAL A 163 0.56 -25.50 9.76
CA VAL A 163 1.38 -26.37 8.90
C VAL A 163 2.84 -26.17 9.26
N ASN A 164 3.62 -27.22 9.19
CA ASN A 164 5.06 -27.09 9.39
C ASN A 164 5.71 -26.61 8.09
N ARG A 165 5.83 -25.29 7.93
CA ARG A 165 6.40 -24.65 6.75
C ARG A 165 6.97 -23.30 7.08
N THR A 166 8.13 -22.99 6.48
CA THR A 166 8.81 -21.70 6.61
C THR A 166 9.11 -21.12 5.23
N LEU A 167 8.91 -19.84 5.08
CA LEU A 167 9.34 -19.05 3.92
C LEU A 167 10.56 -18.23 4.32
N HIS A 168 11.49 -18.07 3.38
CA HIS A 168 12.57 -17.10 3.53
C HIS A 168 12.07 -15.76 3.01
N LEU A 169 12.00 -14.76 3.88
CA LEU A 169 11.67 -13.38 3.57
C LEU A 169 12.92 -12.53 3.72
N MET A 170 12.93 -11.33 3.14
CA MET A 170 13.99 -10.36 3.41
C MET A 170 13.68 -9.66 4.73
N PRO A 171 14.47 -9.84 5.78
CA PRO A 171 14.22 -9.23 7.07
C PRO A 171 14.69 -7.77 7.09
N TYR A 172 13.90 -6.89 7.70
CA TYR A 172 14.24 -5.49 7.92
C TYR A 172 13.72 -5.02 9.27
N LEU A 173 14.55 -4.25 10.00
CA LEU A 173 14.14 -3.55 11.22
C LEU A 173 13.85 -2.08 10.92
N GLN A 174 12.71 -1.57 11.41
CA GLN A 174 12.37 -0.17 11.21
C GLN A 174 13.34 0.81 11.90
N LYS A 175 13.87 0.45 13.07
CA LYS A 175 14.87 1.27 13.80
C LYS A 175 16.16 1.52 12.99
N ARG A 176 16.40 0.71 11.97
CA ARG A 176 17.59 0.83 11.09
C ARG A 176 17.29 1.57 9.79
N ARG A 177 16.07 2.05 9.61
CA ARG A 177 15.64 2.78 8.41
C ARG A 177 15.80 4.28 8.60
N ALA A 178 15.43 5.04 7.57
CA ALA A 178 15.46 6.50 7.60
C ALA A 178 14.74 7.07 8.83
N PRO A 179 15.41 7.83 9.71
CA PRO A 179 14.86 8.22 11.03
C PRO A 179 13.51 8.93 10.96
N VAL A 180 13.27 9.71 9.90
CA VAL A 180 12.03 10.47 9.70
C VAL A 180 10.83 9.54 9.50
N LEU A 181 11.04 8.39 8.87
CA LEU A 181 9.98 7.44 8.52
C LEU A 181 9.92 6.24 9.47
N ALA A 182 11.05 5.91 10.10
CA ALA A 182 11.22 4.70 10.89
C ALA A 182 10.04 4.38 11.85
N PRO A 183 9.49 5.34 12.62
CA PRO A 183 8.41 5.02 13.57
C PRO A 183 7.10 4.52 12.93
N TRP A 184 6.94 4.65 11.62
CA TRP A 184 5.68 4.43 10.89
C TRP A 184 5.78 3.36 9.80
N MET A 185 6.94 2.69 9.68
CA MET A 185 7.27 1.85 8.54
C MET A 185 6.90 0.37 8.68
N ASP A 186 6.39 -0.07 9.79
CA ASP A 186 6.15 -1.50 10.07
C ASP A 186 5.29 -2.18 8.98
N LEU A 187 4.20 -1.54 8.53
CA LEU A 187 3.38 -2.05 7.43
C LEU A 187 4.17 -2.10 6.10
N ALA A 188 4.88 -1.03 5.77
CA ALA A 188 5.69 -0.97 4.54
C ALA A 188 6.79 -2.03 4.54
N ILE A 189 7.51 -2.19 5.65
CA ILE A 189 8.55 -3.20 5.82
C ILE A 189 7.98 -4.60 5.65
N SER A 190 6.85 -4.89 6.28
CA SER A 190 6.19 -6.20 6.18
C SER A 190 5.81 -6.55 4.74
N LEU A 191 5.35 -5.56 3.96
CA LEU A 191 5.05 -5.74 2.54
C LEU A 191 6.31 -5.96 1.69
N VAL A 192 7.34 -5.16 1.95
CA VAL A 192 8.62 -5.27 1.23
C VAL A 192 9.30 -6.61 1.51
N SER A 193 9.22 -7.12 2.73
CA SER A 193 9.71 -8.47 3.06
C SER A 193 9.08 -9.56 2.17
N LEU A 194 7.81 -9.40 1.80
CA LEU A 194 7.11 -10.31 0.88
C LEU A 194 7.48 -10.07 -0.58
N THR A 195 7.52 -8.82 -1.04
CA THR A 195 7.78 -8.50 -2.46
C THR A 195 9.22 -8.80 -2.85
N ASN A 196 10.18 -8.49 -1.97
CA ASN A 196 11.60 -8.72 -2.27
C ASN A 196 11.98 -10.19 -2.28
N ARG A 197 11.23 -11.05 -1.59
CA ARG A 197 11.33 -12.49 -1.76
C ARG A 197 11.14 -12.93 -3.22
N TRP A 198 10.36 -12.15 -3.99
CA TRP A 198 10.13 -12.40 -5.41
C TRP A 198 11.06 -11.61 -6.34
N GLY A 199 12.10 -10.99 -5.78
CA GLY A 199 13.09 -10.23 -6.54
C GLY A 199 12.63 -8.84 -6.97
N ALA A 200 11.71 -8.23 -6.23
CA ALA A 200 11.19 -6.90 -6.57
C ALA A 200 12.20 -5.77 -6.34
N ASP A 201 13.14 -5.96 -5.42
CA ASP A 201 14.16 -5.00 -5.05
C ASP A 201 13.61 -3.59 -4.73
N ILE A 202 12.61 -3.55 -3.86
CA ILE A 202 11.96 -2.32 -3.39
C ILE A 202 12.54 -1.98 -2.01
N LEU A 203 12.90 -0.72 -1.79
CA LEU A 203 13.28 -0.26 -0.45
C LEU A 203 12.03 -0.09 0.44
N PRO A 204 12.13 -0.40 1.76
CA PRO A 204 11.07 -0.11 2.71
C PRO A 204 10.63 1.36 2.69
N GLU A 205 11.55 2.28 2.50
CA GLU A 205 11.30 3.71 2.38
C GLU A 205 10.46 4.05 1.16
N GLU A 206 10.72 3.44 0.01
CA GLU A 206 9.92 3.62 -1.22
C GLU A 206 8.47 3.17 -0.99
N PHE A 207 8.30 2.02 -0.34
CA PHE A 207 6.97 1.52 -0.05
C PHE A 207 6.24 2.40 0.98
N ALA A 208 6.94 2.85 2.02
CA ALA A 208 6.40 3.75 3.02
C ALA A 208 5.90 5.07 2.38
N GLN A 209 6.63 5.61 1.42
CA GLN A 209 6.21 6.80 0.69
C GLN A 209 4.86 6.62 -0.01
N ALA A 210 4.64 5.46 -0.62
CA ALA A 210 3.38 5.15 -1.29
C ALA A 210 2.19 4.94 -0.33
N LEU A 211 2.46 4.62 0.94
CA LEU A 211 1.41 4.42 1.96
C LEU A 211 1.00 5.68 2.70
N ARG A 212 1.78 6.73 2.61
CA ARG A 212 1.66 7.91 3.47
C ARG A 212 0.31 8.60 3.35
N ASP A 213 -0.33 8.86 4.50
CA ASP A 213 -1.55 9.65 4.62
C ASP A 213 -1.23 11.09 5.04
N TRP A 214 -1.48 12.04 4.15
CA TRP A 214 -1.17 13.45 4.33
C TRP A 214 -2.11 14.19 5.29
N ARG A 215 -3.21 13.56 5.69
CA ARG A 215 -4.14 14.16 6.65
C ARG A 215 -3.72 14.01 8.10
N LYS A 216 -2.75 13.16 8.37
CA LYS A 216 -2.25 12.99 9.73
C LYS A 216 -1.32 14.14 10.09
N PRO A 217 -1.51 14.78 11.27
CA PRO A 217 -0.72 15.95 11.69
C PRO A 217 0.79 15.72 11.65
N ASP A 218 1.20 14.50 12.01
CA ASP A 218 2.62 14.09 12.01
C ASP A 218 3.11 13.70 10.62
N GLY A 219 2.21 13.75 9.64
CA GLY A 219 2.50 13.56 8.23
C GLY A 219 3.18 12.25 7.84
N CYS A 220 3.40 11.32 8.75
CA CYS A 220 4.20 10.12 8.52
C CYS A 220 3.43 8.81 8.67
N ASP A 221 2.13 8.84 8.93
CA ASP A 221 1.35 7.60 9.12
C ASP A 221 1.24 6.81 7.81
N CYS A 222 1.90 5.66 7.77
CA CYS A 222 1.92 4.72 6.64
C CYS A 222 1.13 3.44 6.96
N ARG A 223 0.13 3.48 7.85
CA ARG A 223 -0.55 2.31 8.41
C ARG A 223 -1.95 2.06 7.86
N ASN A 224 -2.29 2.64 6.71
CA ASN A 224 -3.57 2.42 6.04
C ASN A 224 -3.52 1.14 5.19
N LEU A 225 -4.26 0.10 5.58
CA LEU A 225 -4.29 -1.19 4.88
C LEU A 225 -4.88 -1.10 3.46
N GLY A 226 -5.86 -0.23 3.23
CA GLY A 226 -6.40 0.00 1.88
C GLY A 226 -5.34 0.63 0.95
N PHE A 227 -4.58 1.59 1.46
CA PHE A 227 -3.45 2.17 0.73
C PHE A 227 -2.33 1.14 0.51
N ALA A 228 -2.13 0.23 1.46
CA ALA A 228 -1.16 -0.86 1.32
C ALA A 228 -1.49 -1.79 0.16
N ALA A 229 -2.75 -2.20 0.03
CA ALA A 229 -3.21 -2.99 -1.11
C ALA A 229 -3.08 -2.21 -2.43
N ALA A 230 -3.45 -0.92 -2.44
CA ALA A 230 -3.32 -0.07 -3.62
C ALA A 230 -1.86 0.12 -4.05
N ALA A 231 -0.96 0.37 -3.09
CA ALA A 231 0.47 0.51 -3.36
C ALA A 231 1.08 -0.77 -3.92
N ALA A 232 0.82 -1.93 -3.30
CA ALA A 232 1.27 -3.22 -3.82
C ALA A 232 0.78 -3.43 -5.27
N GLY A 233 -0.50 -3.12 -5.52
CA GLY A 233 -1.10 -3.19 -6.85
C GLY A 233 -0.42 -2.29 -7.88
N SER A 234 0.04 -1.09 -7.48
CA SER A 234 0.73 -0.16 -8.38
C SER A 234 2.10 -0.66 -8.82
N TRP A 235 2.74 -1.52 -8.03
CA TRP A 235 3.96 -2.25 -8.40
C TRP A 235 3.68 -3.59 -9.09
N GLY A 236 2.42 -3.86 -9.45
CA GLY A 236 2.01 -5.08 -10.15
C GLY A 236 1.87 -6.32 -9.27
N PHE A 237 1.79 -6.17 -7.95
CA PHE A 237 1.49 -7.24 -7.01
C PHE A 237 0.00 -7.20 -6.63
N PRO A 238 -0.87 -8.05 -7.20
CA PRO A 238 -2.25 -8.12 -6.78
C PRO A 238 -2.35 -8.32 -5.27
N ALA A 239 -3.02 -7.40 -4.57
CA ALA A 239 -3.11 -7.42 -3.11
C ALA A 239 -4.51 -7.07 -2.64
N TRP A 240 -4.97 -7.74 -1.60
CA TRP A 240 -6.29 -7.52 -1.01
C TRP A 240 -6.32 -7.90 0.47
N LEU A 241 -7.30 -7.38 1.17
CA LEU A 241 -7.57 -7.73 2.56
C LEU A 241 -8.48 -8.96 2.64
N CYS A 242 -8.26 -9.76 3.66
CA CYS A 242 -9.06 -10.94 3.96
C CYS A 242 -9.27 -11.03 5.48
N TRP A 243 -10.52 -11.16 5.91
CA TRP A 243 -10.84 -11.45 7.30
C TRP A 243 -11.08 -12.95 7.48
N GLY A 244 -10.53 -13.54 8.53
CA GLY A 244 -10.78 -14.95 8.85
C GLY A 244 -9.80 -15.52 9.88
N GLY A 245 -9.78 -16.83 10.00
CA GLY A 245 -8.96 -17.52 10.99
C GLY A 245 -7.63 -18.03 10.45
N LEU A 246 -6.95 -18.83 11.27
CA LEU A 246 -5.65 -19.43 10.96
C LEU A 246 -5.64 -20.24 9.65
N ASN A 247 -6.79 -20.79 9.24
CA ASN A 247 -6.93 -21.50 7.99
C ASN A 247 -6.50 -20.67 6.77
N ILE A 248 -6.77 -19.35 6.77
CA ILE A 248 -6.35 -18.46 5.68
C ILE A 248 -4.83 -18.40 5.59
N LEU A 249 -4.18 -18.10 6.71
CA LEU A 249 -2.71 -18.02 6.77
C LEU A 249 -2.05 -19.36 6.42
N ARG A 250 -2.61 -20.45 6.93
CA ARG A 250 -2.15 -21.80 6.63
C ARG A 250 -2.25 -22.14 5.14
N ASP A 251 -3.38 -21.81 4.52
CA ASP A 251 -3.62 -22.11 3.11
C ASP A 251 -2.74 -21.24 2.19
N GLU A 252 -2.46 -19.99 2.59
CA GLU A 252 -1.47 -19.15 1.91
C GLU A 252 -0.05 -19.75 2.06
N MET A 253 0.33 -20.18 3.26
CA MET A 253 1.63 -20.85 3.47
C MET A 253 1.77 -22.10 2.60
N ARG A 254 0.70 -22.91 2.46
CA ARG A 254 0.71 -24.10 1.58
C ARG A 254 0.97 -23.75 0.13
N LYS A 255 0.46 -22.63 -0.34
CA LYS A 255 0.70 -22.10 -1.69
C LYS A 255 2.08 -21.44 -1.84
N GLY A 256 2.81 -21.23 -0.76
CA GLY A 256 4.12 -20.56 -0.75
C GLY A 256 4.02 -19.03 -0.66
N TYR A 257 2.88 -18.49 -0.21
CA TYR A 257 2.67 -17.07 0.03
C TYR A 257 2.70 -16.76 1.52
N GLY A 258 3.34 -15.66 1.88
CA GLY A 258 3.21 -15.03 3.19
C GLY A 258 2.00 -14.10 3.24
N ALA A 259 1.76 -13.55 4.42
CA ALA A 259 0.69 -12.57 4.63
C ALA A 259 1.18 -11.48 5.58
N VAL A 260 0.69 -10.26 5.43
CA VAL A 260 0.88 -9.21 6.44
C VAL A 260 -0.32 -9.24 7.39
N VAL A 261 -0.04 -9.20 8.69
CA VAL A 261 -1.04 -9.22 9.76
C VAL A 261 -0.86 -8.02 10.68
N ALA A 262 -1.97 -7.59 11.28
CA ALA A 262 -1.95 -6.59 12.33
C ALA A 262 -2.02 -7.27 13.70
N LEU A 263 -1.10 -6.92 14.59
CA LEU A 263 -1.01 -7.47 15.95
C LEU A 263 -1.30 -6.37 16.97
N GLN A 264 -2.18 -6.64 17.90
CA GLN A 264 -2.47 -5.78 19.05
C GLN A 264 -1.35 -5.96 20.08
N ALA A 265 -0.83 -4.87 20.60
CA ALA A 265 0.17 -4.91 21.65
C ALA A 265 -0.47 -5.24 23.00
N THR A 266 0.16 -6.12 23.74
CA THR A 266 -0.17 -6.39 25.14
C THR A 266 0.14 -5.16 26.00
N PRO A 267 -0.44 -5.04 27.23
CA PRO A 267 -0.08 -3.96 28.14
C PRO A 267 1.43 -3.85 28.40
N SER A 268 2.11 -4.97 28.58
CA SER A 268 3.57 -4.99 28.79
C SER A 268 4.33 -4.49 27.57
N GLU A 269 3.95 -4.88 26.36
CA GLU A 269 4.58 -4.41 25.13
C GLU A 269 4.40 -2.89 24.95
N LYS A 270 3.23 -2.32 25.32
CA LYS A 270 2.98 -0.87 25.32
C LYS A 270 3.87 -0.13 26.29
N GLU A 271 4.10 -0.67 27.50
CA GLU A 271 5.04 -0.13 28.47
C GLU A 271 6.47 -0.08 27.94
N HIS A 272 6.83 -1.00 27.03
CA HIS A 272 8.10 -1.03 26.33
C HIS A 272 8.12 -0.22 25.02
N GLY A 273 7.08 0.60 24.77
CA GLY A 273 7.01 1.55 23.67
C GLY A 273 6.50 0.99 22.34
N LEU A 274 5.91 -0.21 22.33
CA LEU A 274 5.24 -0.70 21.13
C LEU A 274 3.90 0.03 20.92
N PRO A 275 3.52 0.31 19.65
CA PRO A 275 2.23 0.93 19.37
C PRO A 275 1.07 -0.03 19.67
N ASP A 276 -0.11 0.51 19.90
CA ASP A 276 -1.33 -0.28 20.14
C ASP A 276 -1.57 -1.36 19.08
N ARG A 277 -1.28 -1.04 17.84
CA ARG A 277 -1.38 -1.92 16.66
C ARG A 277 -0.09 -1.83 15.87
N ARG A 278 0.53 -2.98 15.59
CA ARG A 278 1.72 -3.11 14.76
C ARG A 278 1.51 -4.12 13.65
N PHE A 279 2.36 -4.06 12.63
CA PHE A 279 2.29 -4.97 11.48
C PHE A 279 3.52 -5.85 11.42
N ALA A 280 3.32 -7.12 11.06
CA ALA A 280 4.36 -8.09 10.82
C ALA A 280 4.02 -8.99 9.63
N ALA A 281 5.04 -9.51 8.96
CA ALA A 281 4.85 -10.51 7.90
C ALA A 281 4.92 -11.91 8.49
N VAL A 282 3.87 -12.71 8.29
CA VAL A 282 3.87 -14.14 8.62
C VAL A 282 4.70 -14.87 7.58
N ARG A 283 5.77 -15.52 8.02
CA ARG A 283 6.67 -16.29 7.17
C ARG A 283 6.59 -17.81 7.37
N GLY A 284 5.83 -18.28 8.34
CA GLY A 284 5.68 -19.70 8.56
C GLY A 284 5.07 -20.11 9.88
N PHE A 285 5.09 -21.43 10.09
CA PHE A 285 4.64 -22.08 11.30
C PHE A 285 5.57 -23.25 11.63
N VAL A 286 5.78 -23.47 12.93
CA VAL A 286 6.35 -24.69 13.48
C VAL A 286 5.22 -25.43 14.19
N ALA A 287 4.82 -26.56 13.62
CA ALA A 287 3.66 -27.36 14.09
C ALA A 287 4.06 -28.52 15.02
N GLY A 288 5.35 -28.77 15.18
CA GLY A 288 5.88 -29.85 16.00
C GLY A 288 6.10 -29.45 17.45
N ALA A 289 6.16 -30.43 18.35
CA ALA A 289 6.43 -30.27 19.78
C ALA A 289 5.29 -29.70 20.64
N SER A 290 5.60 -29.41 21.91
CA SER A 290 4.65 -29.08 22.96
C SER A 290 3.95 -27.73 22.80
N ALA A 291 4.47 -26.82 21.97
CA ALA A 291 3.88 -25.49 21.73
C ALA A 291 4.07 -25.09 20.25
N PRO A 292 3.02 -25.10 19.43
CA PRO A 292 3.06 -24.57 18.07
C PRO A 292 3.44 -23.08 18.07
N GLN A 293 4.21 -22.66 17.05
CA GLN A 293 4.68 -21.28 16.92
C GLN A 293 4.34 -20.72 15.54
N VAL A 294 4.09 -19.42 15.51
CA VAL A 294 4.02 -18.60 14.30
C VAL A 294 5.37 -17.93 14.10
N LEU A 295 5.92 -18.06 12.91
CA LEU A 295 7.17 -17.41 12.53
C LEU A 295 6.87 -16.10 11.80
N LEU A 296 7.46 -15.02 12.27
CA LEU A 296 7.23 -13.67 11.79
C LEU A 296 8.53 -13.02 11.28
N CYS A 297 8.41 -12.07 10.35
CA CYS A 297 9.32 -10.96 10.24
C CYS A 297 8.64 -9.77 10.94
N ASP A 298 9.12 -9.43 12.13
CA ASP A 298 8.59 -8.34 12.96
C ASP A 298 9.53 -7.11 12.88
N PRO A 299 9.10 -6.01 12.25
CA PRO A 299 9.93 -4.81 12.11
C PRO A 299 10.26 -4.14 13.45
N TRP A 300 9.53 -4.45 14.51
CA TRP A 300 9.73 -3.87 15.85
C TRP A 300 10.74 -4.62 16.72
N ALA A 301 11.28 -5.74 16.25
CA ALA A 301 12.32 -6.46 16.97
C ALA A 301 13.56 -5.58 17.19
N ASP A 302 14.40 -5.97 18.14
CA ASP A 302 15.64 -5.28 18.44
C ASP A 302 16.84 -6.04 17.82
N GLY A 303 17.92 -5.30 17.53
CA GLY A 303 19.16 -5.88 17.05
C GLY A 303 19.52 -5.52 15.60
N THR A 304 19.82 -6.52 14.80
CA THR A 304 20.15 -6.40 13.37
C THR A 304 18.93 -6.75 12.51
N ASP A 305 18.96 -6.49 11.21
CA ASP A 305 17.85 -6.83 10.31
C ASP A 305 17.51 -8.34 10.36
N PHE A 306 18.47 -9.22 10.61
CA PHE A 306 18.21 -10.66 10.77
C PHE A 306 17.42 -11.00 12.04
N ASP A 307 17.49 -10.16 13.08
CA ASP A 307 16.73 -10.34 14.32
C ASP A 307 15.24 -10.01 14.16
N ALA A 308 14.84 -9.42 13.03
CA ALA A 308 13.42 -9.29 12.66
C ALA A 308 12.74 -10.66 12.47
N GLU A 309 13.47 -11.73 12.24
CA GLU A 309 12.97 -13.10 12.22
C GLU A 309 12.68 -13.58 13.64
N THR A 310 11.42 -13.46 14.05
CA THR A 310 10.94 -13.81 15.39
C THR A 310 10.00 -15.01 15.37
N ALA A 311 9.74 -15.57 16.54
CA ALA A 311 8.74 -16.62 16.75
C ALA A 311 7.83 -16.25 17.90
N MET A 312 6.53 -16.46 17.74
CA MET A 312 5.50 -16.19 18.74
C MET A 312 4.71 -17.47 19.00
N PRO A 313 4.41 -17.83 20.26
CA PRO A 313 3.51 -18.94 20.55
C PRO A 313 2.17 -18.74 19.82
N LEU A 314 1.61 -19.82 19.27
CA LEU A 314 0.38 -19.74 18.48
C LEU A 314 -0.79 -19.16 19.25
N ASP A 315 -0.94 -19.51 20.51
CA ASP A 315 -2.04 -19.02 21.35
C ASP A 315 -1.92 -17.50 21.58
N ASP A 316 -0.72 -16.99 21.82
CA ASP A 316 -0.45 -15.56 21.97
C ASP A 316 -0.72 -14.81 20.65
N PHE A 317 -0.31 -15.41 19.53
CA PHE A 317 -0.60 -14.87 18.22
C PHE A 317 -2.10 -14.75 17.93
N LEU A 318 -2.88 -15.80 18.25
CA LEU A 318 -4.32 -15.80 18.02
C LEU A 318 -5.07 -14.77 18.90
N VAL A 319 -4.50 -14.42 20.06
CA VAL A 319 -5.04 -13.34 20.92
C VAL A 319 -4.66 -11.97 20.37
N ALA A 320 -3.44 -11.81 19.85
CA ALA A 320 -2.94 -10.53 19.36
C ALA A 320 -3.47 -10.17 17.97
N TRP A 321 -3.73 -11.17 17.10
CA TRP A 321 -4.14 -10.95 15.73
C TRP A 321 -5.62 -10.52 15.62
N ASP A 322 -5.89 -9.43 14.91
CA ASP A 322 -7.25 -8.90 14.66
C ASP A 322 -8.04 -9.67 13.59
N ASN A 323 -7.54 -10.82 13.16
CA ASN A 323 -8.12 -11.68 12.13
C ASN A 323 -8.17 -11.04 10.73
N VAL A 324 -7.54 -9.91 10.50
CA VAL A 324 -7.36 -9.31 9.18
C VAL A 324 -5.96 -9.59 8.67
N ALA A 325 -5.87 -10.07 7.45
CA ALA A 325 -4.61 -10.30 6.75
C ALA A 325 -4.61 -9.55 5.41
N LEU A 326 -3.50 -8.92 5.07
CA LEU A 326 -3.25 -8.47 3.71
C LEU A 326 -2.54 -9.60 2.97
N LEU A 327 -3.21 -10.08 1.93
CA LEU A 327 -2.73 -11.14 1.06
C LEU A 327 -2.20 -10.52 -0.24
N MET A 328 -1.15 -11.14 -0.79
CA MET A 328 -0.50 -10.61 -1.98
C MET A 328 -0.09 -11.75 -2.92
N ARG A 329 -0.06 -11.48 -4.21
CA ARG A 329 0.41 -12.43 -5.23
C ARG A 329 1.65 -11.91 -5.93
N ARG A 330 2.45 -12.84 -6.42
CA ARG A 330 3.59 -12.53 -7.27
C ARG A 330 3.11 -11.84 -8.54
N ARG A 331 3.89 -10.91 -9.07
CA ARG A 331 3.66 -10.34 -10.41
C ARG A 331 3.56 -11.44 -11.46
N LEU A 332 2.61 -11.30 -12.37
CA LEU A 332 2.46 -12.21 -13.49
C LEU A 332 3.31 -11.82 -14.69
N GLU A 333 3.69 -10.54 -14.78
CA GLU A 333 4.48 -9.99 -15.89
C GLU A 333 5.86 -9.56 -15.38
N GLU A 334 6.90 -9.83 -16.17
CA GLU A 334 8.20 -9.21 -15.97
C GLU A 334 8.04 -7.70 -16.18
N GLN A 335 8.65 -6.89 -15.31
CA GLN A 335 8.77 -5.46 -15.61
C GLN A 335 9.47 -5.32 -16.96
N PRO A 336 9.04 -4.37 -17.81
CA PRO A 336 9.78 -4.07 -19.03
C PRO A 336 11.24 -3.82 -18.65
N ALA A 337 12.12 -4.43 -19.40
CA ALA A 337 13.55 -4.24 -19.19
C ALA A 337 13.84 -2.73 -19.16
N TRP A 338 14.40 -2.29 -18.04
CA TRP A 338 14.82 -0.92 -17.91
C TRP A 338 15.84 -0.59 -18.99
N ALA A 339 15.55 0.39 -19.85
CA ALA A 339 16.46 0.84 -20.89
C ALA A 339 17.26 2.03 -20.36
N PRO A 340 18.54 1.84 -20.06
CA PRO A 340 19.38 2.89 -19.53
C PRO A 340 19.65 3.99 -20.56
N THR A 341 19.65 5.23 -20.12
CA THR A 341 20.08 6.39 -20.87
C THR A 341 21.26 7.06 -20.17
N HIS A 342 22.26 7.50 -20.89
CA HIS A 342 23.36 8.25 -20.31
C HIS A 342 22.97 9.71 -20.12
N GLY A 343 23.37 10.32 -18.99
CA GLY A 343 23.08 11.71 -18.74
C GLY A 343 23.37 12.18 -17.34
N SER A 344 22.82 13.33 -17.01
CA SER A 344 22.84 13.88 -15.66
C SER A 344 21.48 14.47 -15.31
N ALA A 345 21.10 14.37 -14.04
CA ALA A 345 19.91 15.01 -13.51
C ALA A 345 20.31 16.02 -12.42
N TRP A 346 19.64 17.15 -12.42
CA TRP A 346 19.77 18.13 -11.37
C TRP A 346 18.47 18.26 -10.62
N ILE A 347 18.57 18.19 -9.30
CA ILE A 347 17.49 18.51 -8.37
C ILE A 347 17.92 19.75 -7.63
N ARG A 348 17.21 20.84 -7.80
CA ARG A 348 17.57 22.11 -7.19
C ARG A 348 16.36 22.88 -6.68
N PRO A 349 16.53 23.65 -5.61
CA PRO A 349 15.51 24.58 -5.16
C PRO A 349 15.22 25.63 -6.23
N VAL A 350 13.98 26.05 -6.34
CA VAL A 350 13.54 27.09 -7.28
C VAL A 350 13.31 28.40 -6.55
N GLY A 351 14.15 29.38 -6.89
CA GLY A 351 14.00 30.76 -6.42
C GLY A 351 14.46 30.97 -4.97
N THR A 352 14.88 32.22 -4.70
CA THR A 352 15.30 32.68 -3.38
C THR A 352 14.13 33.09 -2.50
N ASP A 353 12.93 33.28 -3.08
CA ASP A 353 11.77 33.90 -2.40
C ASP A 353 10.77 32.90 -1.86
N ALA A 354 10.89 31.61 -2.19
CA ALA A 354 10.03 30.55 -1.69
C ALA A 354 10.89 29.33 -1.31
N PRO A 355 11.35 29.27 -0.06
CA PRO A 355 12.09 28.10 0.43
C PRO A 355 11.20 26.86 0.30
N GLY A 356 11.78 25.79 -0.28
CA GLY A 356 11.10 24.51 -0.42
C GLY A 356 10.38 24.24 -1.75
N ILE A 357 10.52 25.11 -2.74
CA ILE A 357 10.10 24.76 -4.12
C ILE A 357 11.27 24.12 -4.83
N TYR A 358 11.04 22.93 -5.38
CA TYR A 358 12.07 22.18 -6.09
C TYR A 358 11.68 21.98 -7.56
N ARG A 359 12.71 21.96 -8.40
CA ARG A 359 12.59 21.50 -9.79
C ARG A 359 13.61 20.41 -10.05
N LEU A 360 13.19 19.43 -10.82
CA LEU A 360 14.02 18.36 -11.30
C LEU A 360 14.40 18.62 -12.75
N TYR A 361 15.69 18.58 -13.04
CA TYR A 361 16.19 18.68 -14.40
C TYR A 361 16.90 17.39 -14.77
N VAL A 362 16.54 16.81 -15.90
CA VAL A 362 17.19 15.62 -16.47
C VAL A 362 17.80 16.02 -17.80
N ASN A 363 19.11 15.84 -17.95
CA ASN A 363 19.85 16.24 -19.15
C ASN A 363 19.62 17.70 -19.58
N GLY A 364 19.38 18.59 -18.61
CA GLY A 364 19.12 20.01 -18.85
C GLY A 364 17.65 20.37 -19.13
N GLU A 365 16.78 19.39 -19.29
CA GLU A 365 15.34 19.60 -19.47
C GLU A 365 14.60 19.48 -18.13
N GLU A 366 13.59 20.32 -17.91
CA GLU A 366 12.77 20.27 -16.70
C GLU A 366 11.85 19.04 -16.72
N HIS A 367 11.99 18.19 -15.71
CA HIS A 367 11.11 17.06 -15.50
C HIS A 367 9.93 17.51 -14.61
N PRO A 368 8.67 17.28 -15.04
CA PRO A 368 7.53 17.83 -14.33
C PRO A 368 7.41 17.27 -12.91
N ILE A 369 7.36 18.17 -11.95
CA ILE A 369 6.89 17.91 -10.58
C ILE A 369 5.42 18.34 -10.51
N PRO A 370 4.52 17.59 -9.85
CA PRO A 370 3.14 18.01 -9.73
C PRO A 370 2.99 19.43 -9.16
N ASP A 371 2.18 20.29 -9.82
CA ASP A 371 2.03 21.70 -9.52
C ASP A 371 1.52 22.02 -8.11
N ASP A 372 0.86 21.06 -7.48
CA ASP A 372 0.30 21.17 -6.13
C ASP A 372 1.28 20.75 -5.03
N PHE A 373 2.51 20.43 -5.39
CA PHE A 373 3.54 20.11 -4.43
C PHE A 373 4.36 21.35 -4.05
N CYS A 374 4.33 21.68 -2.78
CA CYS A 374 5.14 22.72 -2.18
C CYS A 374 5.92 22.09 -1.03
N ALA A 375 7.21 21.91 -1.21
CA ALA A 375 8.09 21.45 -0.13
C ALA A 375 8.42 22.62 0.78
N LEU A 376 7.75 22.69 1.92
CA LEU A 376 8.00 23.71 2.94
C LEU A 376 9.00 23.15 3.96
N GLY A 377 10.26 23.58 3.88
CA GLY A 377 11.30 23.16 4.80
C GLY A 377 11.68 21.68 4.71
N GLY A 378 11.61 21.13 3.52
CA GLY A 378 11.69 19.71 3.32
C GLY A 378 13.06 19.15 3.03
N LEU A 379 13.15 17.85 3.10
CA LEU A 379 14.29 17.06 2.66
C LEU A 379 14.02 16.54 1.26
N LEU A 380 15.04 16.62 0.41
CA LEU A 380 15.07 15.89 -0.83
C LEU A 380 15.68 14.52 -0.56
N ALA A 381 15.08 13.47 -1.10
CA ALA A 381 15.61 12.15 -0.98
C ALA A 381 15.64 11.46 -2.34
N TRP A 382 16.64 10.64 -2.55
CA TRP A 382 16.71 9.75 -3.70
C TRP A 382 17.28 8.40 -3.31
N THR A 383 17.04 7.41 -4.12
CA THR A 383 17.63 6.09 -4.01
C THR A 383 18.22 5.69 -5.34
N THR A 384 19.30 4.95 -5.32
CA THR A 384 19.95 4.40 -6.50
C THR A 384 19.72 2.91 -6.60
N LEU A 385 19.58 2.42 -7.82
CA LEU A 385 19.78 1.01 -8.14
C LEU A 385 21.26 0.82 -8.49
N ASP A 386 21.93 -0.11 -7.81
CA ASP A 386 23.23 -0.58 -8.27
C ASP A 386 23.10 -1.27 -9.64
N ASP A 387 24.16 -1.13 -10.46
CA ASP A 387 24.22 -1.59 -11.85
C ASP A 387 24.15 -3.11 -12.04
N HIS A 388 23.98 -3.87 -10.99
CA HIS A 388 23.86 -5.31 -11.09
C HIS A 388 22.43 -5.73 -11.39
N PRO A 389 22.18 -6.53 -12.47
CA PRO A 389 20.86 -7.03 -12.80
C PRO A 389 20.24 -7.91 -11.68
N HIS A 390 21.03 -8.24 -10.67
CA HIS A 390 20.63 -8.96 -9.46
C HIS A 390 20.78 -8.12 -8.19
N ALA A 391 20.89 -6.79 -8.31
CA ALA A 391 20.97 -5.91 -7.14
C ALA A 391 19.76 -6.14 -6.24
N THR A 392 20.04 -6.35 -4.97
CA THR A 392 19.02 -6.46 -3.91
C THR A 392 18.91 -5.13 -3.20
N THR A 393 17.83 -4.92 -2.45
CA THR A 393 17.66 -3.71 -1.61
C THR A 393 18.81 -3.49 -0.64
N ALA A 394 19.61 -4.50 -0.34
CA ALA A 394 20.80 -4.38 0.50
C ALA A 394 21.89 -3.48 -0.14
N HIS A 395 21.87 -3.34 -1.45
CA HIS A 395 22.83 -2.49 -2.20
C HIS A 395 22.28 -1.11 -2.54
N ARG A 396 21.01 -0.84 -2.21
CA ARG A 396 20.39 0.47 -2.42
C ARG A 396 20.65 1.37 -1.22
N SER A 397 20.85 2.64 -1.48
CA SER A 397 20.97 3.65 -0.44
C SER A 397 19.86 4.69 -0.57
N PHE A 398 19.40 5.19 0.57
CA PHE A 398 18.45 6.29 0.64
C PHE A 398 19.18 7.53 1.13
N HIS A 399 19.25 8.54 0.30
CA HIS A 399 20.00 9.77 0.57
C HIS A 399 19.04 10.92 0.82
N PHE A 400 19.37 11.73 1.81
CA PHE A 400 18.62 12.95 2.15
C PHE A 400 19.48 14.17 1.85
N VAL A 401 18.84 15.21 1.29
CA VAL A 401 19.47 16.51 1.06
C VAL A 401 18.62 17.59 1.65
N GLU A 402 19.23 18.42 2.43
CA GLU A 402 18.57 19.59 2.97
C GLU A 402 18.36 20.66 1.88
N PRO A 403 17.25 21.42 1.91
CA PRO A 403 16.92 22.43 0.91
C PRO A 403 18.00 23.50 0.71
N GLU A 404 18.75 23.81 1.76
CA GLU A 404 19.78 24.84 1.78
C GLU A 404 21.05 24.45 1.01
N ALA A 405 21.20 23.18 0.65
CA ALA A 405 22.40 22.67 -0.02
C ALA A 405 22.54 23.07 -1.50
N GLY A 406 21.65 23.89 -2.04
CA GLY A 406 21.73 24.36 -3.43
C GLY A 406 21.32 23.32 -4.48
N GLY A 407 20.78 22.17 -4.04
CA GLY A 407 20.40 21.06 -4.89
C GLY A 407 21.50 20.01 -5.06
N ILE A 408 21.15 18.93 -5.73
CA ILE A 408 22.06 17.81 -5.99
C ILE A 408 22.10 17.53 -7.48
N ARG A 409 23.27 17.21 -7.93
CA ARG A 409 23.50 16.65 -9.24
C ARG A 409 23.57 15.13 -9.12
N LEU A 410 22.68 14.46 -9.83
CA LEU A 410 22.72 13.02 -10.00
C LEU A 410 23.51 12.72 -11.28
N GLU A 411 24.50 11.86 -11.18
CA GLU A 411 25.37 11.52 -12.30
C GLU A 411 25.40 10.00 -12.51
N SER A 412 25.39 9.59 -13.76
CA SER A 412 25.72 8.22 -14.12
C SER A 412 27.23 8.05 -14.14
N GLY A 413 27.70 6.89 -13.73
CA GLY A 413 29.07 6.45 -13.95
C GLY A 413 29.29 5.96 -15.38
N GLU A 414 30.10 4.92 -15.57
CA GLU A 414 30.26 4.24 -16.86
C GLU A 414 28.98 3.50 -17.29
N THR A 415 28.13 3.16 -16.34
CA THR A 415 26.83 2.52 -16.54
C THR A 415 25.71 3.44 -16.11
N PRO A 416 24.58 3.46 -16.84
CA PRO A 416 23.43 4.26 -16.50
C PRO A 416 22.82 3.85 -15.16
N CYS A 417 22.40 4.83 -14.36
CA CYS A 417 21.85 4.61 -13.04
C CYS A 417 20.39 5.08 -12.98
N LYS A 418 19.53 4.30 -12.37
CA LYS A 418 18.14 4.68 -12.09
C LYS A 418 18.04 5.28 -10.71
N TYR A 419 17.52 6.50 -10.64
CA TYR A 419 17.21 7.19 -9.40
C TYR A 419 15.71 7.27 -9.21
N THR A 420 15.24 6.90 -8.02
CA THR A 420 13.87 7.21 -7.59
C THR A 420 13.93 8.43 -6.69
N VAL A 421 13.21 9.48 -7.05
CA VAL A 421 13.29 10.79 -6.40
C VAL A 421 12.05 11.04 -5.57
N TYR A 422 12.25 11.50 -4.34
CA TYR A 422 11.21 11.87 -3.41
C TYR A 422 11.42 13.30 -2.92
N LEU A 423 10.33 14.03 -2.74
CA LEU A 423 10.30 15.28 -1.99
C LEU A 423 9.63 15.06 -0.65
N ILE A 424 10.32 15.42 0.42
CA ILE A 424 9.88 15.19 1.81
C ILE A 424 9.81 16.55 2.49
N ASP A 425 8.66 16.91 3.04
CA ASP A 425 8.49 18.11 3.85
C ASP A 425 7.81 17.81 5.19
N THR A 426 7.62 18.81 6.03
CA THR A 426 6.96 18.68 7.33
C THR A 426 5.49 18.26 7.23
N SER A 427 4.85 18.47 6.08
CA SER A 427 3.46 18.12 5.82
C SER A 427 3.32 16.79 5.09
N GLY A 428 4.44 16.27 4.56
CA GLY A 428 4.36 15.01 3.86
C GLY A 428 5.56 14.69 2.99
N CYS A 429 5.48 13.55 2.34
CA CYS A 429 6.44 13.10 1.36
C CYS A 429 5.74 12.69 0.08
N MET A 430 6.32 13.00 -1.04
CA MET A 430 5.78 12.67 -2.34
C MET A 430 6.86 12.03 -3.22
N LEU A 431 6.49 10.93 -3.86
CA LEU A 431 7.28 10.38 -4.95
C LEU A 431 7.19 11.33 -6.16
N VAL A 432 8.32 11.82 -6.62
CA VAL A 432 8.40 12.64 -7.83
C VAL A 432 8.38 11.75 -9.05
N GLY A 433 9.12 10.65 -9.02
CA GLY A 433 9.20 9.68 -10.09
C GLY A 433 10.58 9.05 -10.22
N ASP A 434 10.72 8.20 -11.20
CA ASP A 434 11.99 7.58 -11.55
C ASP A 434 12.69 8.41 -12.63
N VAL A 435 13.98 8.62 -12.44
CA VAL A 435 14.86 9.32 -13.36
C VAL A 435 16.03 8.41 -13.71
N THR A 436 16.26 8.20 -14.99
CA THR A 436 17.43 7.46 -15.47
C THR A 436 18.50 8.46 -15.94
N VAL A 437 19.70 8.32 -15.41
CA VAL A 437 20.84 9.21 -15.68
C VAL A 437 22.00 8.44 -16.27
#